data_361bb59f95550d1f3577a0323fb78ed6
#
_entry.id   361bb59f95550d1f3577a0323fb78ed6
#
_cell.length_a   1.000
_cell.length_b   1.000
_cell.length_c   1.000
_cell.angle_alpha   90.00
_cell.angle_beta   90.00
_cell.angle_gamma   90.00
#
_symmetry.space_group_name_H-M   'P 1'
#
loop_
_entity.id
_entity.type
_entity.pdbx_description
1 polymer ?
#
loop_
_entity_poly.entity_id
_entity_poly.type
_entity_poly.pdbx_seq_one_letter_code
_entity_poly.pdbx_strand_id
1 'polypeptide(L)'
;MQQPLVSVIVPNYNHAAFLKERMESILNQSYPHYEVIILDDHSTDASLEVIKEYAKHPKVAQVIINETNSGSPFIQWQRGFSLAKGEIIWIAESDDYCEQTMLERLVDTYVKNHCVLAFARSQVVNLKGEKKYIAQRMFKKDEHWDGVHFIKKYLTVGNRIYNASSCIFSKQAALKADKVFMQYKECGDWIFWLEIACQGNVAVVSEPLNYFRRGDETCTSKATLSGQVDIEDYSVMSFLREKGYLSRYAWFLKCKRIAYRISYEKNRYTDDGVKQKVMERWHLPAYYYVLARCSHVFHDLFK
;
A
#
# COMPACT_ATOMS: atom_id res chain seq x y z
N MET A 1 16.56 -20.91 16.28
CA MET A 1 15.17 -20.46 16.35
C MET A 1 14.44 -21.06 15.17
N GLN A 2 13.20 -21.53 15.35
CA GLN A 2 12.39 -22.07 14.25
C GLN A 2 12.05 -20.92 13.29
N GLN A 3 12.24 -21.12 12.00
CA GLN A 3 11.91 -20.09 11.00
C GLN A 3 10.38 -19.92 10.94
N PRO A 4 9.82 -18.69 11.04
CA PRO A 4 8.38 -18.48 11.06
C PRO A 4 7.72 -18.87 9.73
N LEU A 5 6.51 -19.41 9.77
CA LEU A 5 5.72 -19.67 8.56
C LEU A 5 5.14 -18.35 8.04
N VAL A 6 5.32 -18.08 6.75
CA VAL A 6 4.73 -16.93 6.05
C VAL A 6 3.55 -17.41 5.19
N SER A 7 2.38 -16.81 5.35
CA SER A 7 1.28 -17.00 4.40
C SER A 7 1.29 -15.89 3.36
N VAL A 8 1.56 -16.25 2.12
CA VAL A 8 1.54 -15.35 0.97
C VAL A 8 0.12 -15.35 0.41
N ILE A 9 -0.56 -14.23 0.50
CA ILE A 9 -1.91 -14.03 -0.03
C ILE A 9 -1.81 -13.32 -1.37
N VAL A 10 -2.32 -13.93 -2.42
CA VAL A 10 -2.33 -13.40 -3.79
C VAL A 10 -3.76 -13.02 -4.16
N PRO A 11 -4.20 -11.76 -3.90
CA PRO A 11 -5.47 -11.28 -4.40
C PRO A 11 -5.35 -11.03 -5.91
N ASN A 12 -6.33 -11.50 -6.67
CA ASN A 12 -6.37 -11.35 -8.12
C ASN A 12 -7.75 -10.89 -8.61
N TYR A 13 -7.76 -9.94 -9.53
CA TYR A 13 -8.92 -9.56 -10.32
C TYR A 13 -8.50 -9.01 -11.67
N ASN A 14 -8.75 -9.78 -12.75
CA ASN A 14 -8.45 -9.37 -14.12
C ASN A 14 -6.99 -8.97 -14.39
N HIS A 15 -6.03 -9.72 -13.81
CA HIS A 15 -4.60 -9.50 -14.00
C HIS A 15 -3.88 -10.69 -14.68
N ALA A 16 -4.56 -11.43 -15.57
CA ALA A 16 -3.97 -12.59 -16.28
C ALA A 16 -2.61 -12.28 -16.92
N ALA A 17 -2.45 -11.06 -17.47
CA ALA A 17 -1.22 -10.64 -18.14
C ALA A 17 0.01 -10.56 -17.21
N PHE A 18 -0.19 -10.39 -15.90
CA PHE A 18 0.87 -10.19 -14.90
C PHE A 18 0.99 -11.39 -13.95
N LEU A 19 -0.09 -12.14 -13.77
CA LEU A 19 -0.23 -13.16 -12.75
C LEU A 19 0.84 -14.26 -12.86
N LYS A 20 1.23 -14.65 -14.07
CA LYS A 20 2.30 -15.62 -14.28
C LYS A 20 3.63 -15.14 -13.69
N GLU A 21 4.07 -13.93 -14.04
CA GLU A 21 5.31 -13.33 -13.52
C GLU A 21 5.26 -13.18 -12.01
N ARG A 22 4.08 -12.80 -11.46
CA ARG A 22 3.87 -12.72 -10.02
C ARG A 22 4.05 -14.06 -9.34
N MET A 23 3.39 -15.11 -9.83
CA MET A 23 3.49 -16.45 -9.28
C MET A 23 4.91 -16.99 -9.33
N GLU A 24 5.61 -16.82 -10.45
CA GLU A 24 7.02 -17.23 -10.59
C GLU A 24 7.90 -16.48 -9.58
N SER A 25 7.71 -15.17 -9.38
CA SER A 25 8.49 -14.40 -8.40
C SER A 25 8.24 -14.83 -6.95
N ILE A 26 7.04 -15.33 -6.62
CA ILE A 26 6.72 -15.90 -5.31
C ILE A 26 7.32 -17.30 -5.15
N LEU A 27 7.10 -18.17 -6.12
CA LEU A 27 7.48 -19.58 -6.01
C LEU A 27 8.99 -19.83 -6.06
N ASN A 28 9.75 -18.85 -6.57
CA ASN A 28 11.22 -18.85 -6.60
C ASN A 28 11.86 -18.11 -5.41
N GLN A 29 11.11 -17.76 -4.35
CA GLN A 29 11.69 -17.11 -3.17
C GLN A 29 12.70 -18.01 -2.48
N SER A 30 13.85 -17.45 -2.05
CA SER A 30 14.90 -18.15 -1.33
C SER A 30 14.49 -18.61 0.08
N TYR A 31 13.53 -17.91 0.70
CA TYR A 31 12.97 -18.29 1.99
C TYR A 31 12.09 -19.54 1.86
N PRO A 32 12.36 -20.65 2.57
CA PRO A 32 11.69 -21.92 2.30
C PRO A 32 10.35 -22.13 3.03
N HIS A 33 10.10 -21.40 4.13
CA HIS A 33 8.95 -21.64 5.02
C HIS A 33 7.77 -20.74 4.71
N TYR A 34 7.06 -20.99 3.61
CA TYR A 34 5.85 -20.25 3.26
C TYR A 34 4.80 -21.15 2.61
N GLU A 35 3.56 -20.72 2.68
CA GLU A 35 2.42 -21.21 1.91
C GLU A 35 1.85 -20.09 1.04
N VAL A 36 1.16 -20.45 -0.04
CA VAL A 36 0.51 -19.51 -0.95
C VAL A 36 -1.00 -19.75 -0.94
N ILE A 37 -1.77 -18.67 -0.83
CA ILE A 37 -3.22 -18.64 -0.88
C ILE A 37 -3.62 -17.72 -2.03
N ILE A 38 -4.21 -18.26 -3.07
CA ILE A 38 -4.67 -17.51 -4.25
C ILE A 38 -6.15 -17.20 -4.07
N LEU A 39 -6.52 -15.92 -4.17
CA LEU A 39 -7.89 -15.43 -4.03
C LEU A 39 -8.29 -14.71 -5.30
N ASP A 40 -9.09 -15.36 -6.15
CA ASP A 40 -9.62 -14.72 -7.36
C ASP A 40 -10.98 -14.09 -7.08
N ASP A 41 -11.09 -12.80 -7.36
CA ASP A 41 -12.29 -12.01 -7.09
C ASP A 41 -13.26 -11.98 -8.28
N HIS A 42 -13.58 -13.17 -8.83
CA HIS A 42 -14.47 -13.32 -9.98
C HIS A 42 -13.91 -12.68 -11.26
N SER A 43 -12.68 -13.05 -11.61
CA SER A 43 -12.05 -12.58 -12.86
C SER A 43 -12.81 -13.05 -14.10
N THR A 44 -12.87 -12.18 -15.11
CA THR A 44 -13.52 -12.39 -16.40
C THR A 44 -12.52 -12.52 -17.57
N ASP A 45 -11.24 -12.35 -17.28
CA ASP A 45 -10.13 -12.56 -18.20
C ASP A 45 -9.56 -13.98 -18.10
N ALA A 46 -8.40 -14.26 -18.69
CA ALA A 46 -7.72 -15.56 -18.64
C ALA A 46 -7.05 -15.88 -17.27
N SER A 47 -7.35 -15.13 -16.20
CA SER A 47 -6.74 -15.36 -14.87
C SER A 47 -6.98 -16.78 -14.36
N LEU A 48 -8.17 -17.34 -14.57
CA LEU A 48 -8.49 -18.69 -14.06
C LEU A 48 -7.66 -19.78 -14.75
N GLU A 49 -7.29 -19.59 -16.01
CA GLU A 49 -6.42 -20.53 -16.74
C GLU A 49 -5.02 -20.52 -16.13
N VAL A 50 -4.48 -19.31 -15.87
CA VAL A 50 -3.17 -19.15 -15.20
C VAL A 50 -3.22 -19.76 -13.79
N ILE A 51 -4.24 -19.48 -13.00
CA ILE A 51 -4.39 -20.02 -11.64
C ILE A 51 -4.38 -21.56 -11.64
N LYS A 52 -5.07 -22.21 -12.61
CA LYS A 52 -5.11 -23.66 -12.73
C LYS A 52 -3.73 -24.28 -12.94
N GLU A 53 -2.82 -23.60 -13.65
CA GLU A 53 -1.43 -24.09 -13.84
C GLU A 53 -0.68 -24.16 -12.50
N TYR A 54 -0.88 -23.17 -11.62
CA TYR A 54 -0.18 -23.07 -10.32
C TYR A 54 -0.88 -23.82 -9.18
N ALA A 55 -2.18 -24.11 -9.31
CA ALA A 55 -3.00 -24.73 -8.24
C ALA A 55 -2.44 -26.07 -7.71
N LYS A 56 -1.65 -26.79 -8.54
CA LYS A 56 -1.04 -28.08 -8.16
C LYS A 56 0.35 -27.93 -7.54
N HIS A 57 0.90 -26.72 -7.47
CA HIS A 57 2.24 -26.51 -6.92
C HIS A 57 2.25 -26.78 -5.40
N PRO A 58 3.25 -27.50 -4.85
CA PRO A 58 3.27 -27.92 -3.43
C PRO A 58 3.17 -26.75 -2.42
N LYS A 59 3.59 -25.56 -2.79
CA LYS A 59 3.49 -24.35 -1.96
C LYS A 59 2.10 -23.71 -1.99
N VAL A 60 1.26 -24.00 -2.97
CA VAL A 60 -0.10 -23.47 -3.08
C VAL A 60 -1.02 -24.28 -2.19
N ALA A 61 -1.32 -23.74 -1.02
CA ALA A 61 -2.14 -24.40 -0.02
C ALA A 61 -3.64 -24.29 -0.31
N GLN A 62 -4.07 -23.17 -0.91
CA GLN A 62 -5.48 -22.92 -1.21
C GLN A 62 -5.63 -22.06 -2.46
N VAL A 63 -6.69 -22.34 -3.22
CA VAL A 63 -7.19 -21.51 -4.33
C VAL A 63 -8.67 -21.29 -4.10
N ILE A 64 -9.10 -20.06 -4.05
CA ILE A 64 -10.49 -19.67 -3.83
C ILE A 64 -10.90 -18.72 -4.93
N ILE A 65 -12.00 -19.06 -5.60
CA ILE A 65 -12.61 -18.27 -6.65
C ILE A 65 -13.95 -17.77 -6.13
N ASN A 66 -14.14 -16.47 -6.12
CA ASN A 66 -15.39 -15.86 -5.68
C ASN A 66 -16.49 -16.09 -6.73
N GLU A 67 -17.74 -16.27 -6.27
CA GLU A 67 -18.91 -16.36 -7.17
C GLU A 67 -19.29 -14.99 -7.74
N THR A 68 -18.97 -13.91 -7.04
CA THR A 68 -19.20 -12.52 -7.42
C THR A 68 -18.02 -11.66 -7.04
N ASN A 69 -17.76 -10.58 -7.77
CA ASN A 69 -16.72 -9.61 -7.43
C ASN A 69 -17.07 -8.88 -6.13
N SER A 70 -16.12 -8.83 -5.20
CA SER A 70 -16.30 -8.17 -3.89
C SER A 70 -16.23 -6.63 -3.97
N GLY A 71 -15.67 -6.09 -5.04
CA GLY A 71 -15.52 -4.65 -5.27
C GLY A 71 -14.42 -3.99 -4.46
N SER A 72 -13.61 -4.76 -3.69
CA SER A 72 -12.53 -4.18 -2.89
C SER A 72 -11.40 -5.18 -2.64
N PRO A 73 -10.13 -4.80 -2.87
CA PRO A 73 -8.99 -5.64 -2.55
C PRO A 73 -8.89 -5.92 -1.03
N PHE A 74 -9.36 -5.01 -0.20
CA PHE A 74 -9.31 -5.14 1.26
C PHE A 74 -10.22 -6.26 1.79
N ILE A 75 -11.31 -6.58 1.09
CA ILE A 75 -12.16 -7.74 1.40
C ILE A 75 -11.38 -9.02 1.14
N GLN A 76 -10.61 -9.09 0.05
CA GLN A 76 -9.73 -10.23 -0.25
C GLN A 76 -8.60 -10.35 0.79
N TRP A 77 -8.00 -9.24 1.22
CA TRP A 77 -7.01 -9.24 2.30
C TRP A 77 -7.58 -9.86 3.57
N GLN A 78 -8.73 -9.37 4.04
CA GLN A 78 -9.38 -9.86 5.26
C GLN A 78 -9.73 -11.36 5.17
N ARG A 79 -10.18 -11.82 3.99
CA ARG A 79 -10.41 -13.24 3.74
C ARG A 79 -9.11 -14.03 3.84
N GLY A 80 -8.05 -13.53 3.21
CA GLY A 80 -6.72 -14.14 3.27
C GLY A 80 -6.18 -14.26 4.69
N PHE A 81 -6.36 -13.22 5.54
CA PHE A 81 -5.93 -13.27 6.95
C PHE A 81 -6.62 -14.40 7.72
N SER A 82 -7.88 -14.67 7.42
CA SER A 82 -8.65 -15.73 8.08
C SER A 82 -8.21 -17.14 7.65
N LEU A 83 -7.73 -17.29 6.42
CA LEU A 83 -7.31 -18.56 5.83
C LEU A 83 -5.83 -18.89 6.13
N ALA A 84 -5.02 -17.88 6.36
CA ALA A 84 -3.60 -18.00 6.59
C ALA A 84 -3.29 -18.87 7.81
N LYS A 85 -2.30 -19.78 7.68
CA LYS A 85 -1.77 -20.60 8.78
C LYS A 85 -0.52 -19.98 9.39
N GLY A 86 0.22 -19.19 8.61
CA GLY A 86 1.46 -18.53 9.04
C GLY A 86 1.20 -17.43 10.06
N GLU A 87 2.17 -17.20 10.91
CA GLU A 87 2.20 -16.09 11.87
C GLU A 87 2.58 -14.75 11.22
N ILE A 88 3.16 -14.79 10.04
CA ILE A 88 3.50 -13.65 9.20
C ILE A 88 2.65 -13.69 7.93
N ILE A 89 2.15 -12.53 7.52
CA ILE A 89 1.40 -12.35 6.28
C ILE A 89 2.24 -11.53 5.29
N TRP A 90 2.18 -11.94 4.03
CA TRP A 90 2.62 -11.17 2.89
C TRP A 90 1.45 -11.02 1.89
N ILE A 91 0.98 -9.81 1.66
CA ILE A 91 0.05 -9.51 0.56
C ILE A 91 0.87 -9.34 -0.71
N ALA A 92 0.61 -10.17 -1.70
CA ALA A 92 1.32 -10.24 -2.95
C ALA A 92 0.38 -9.87 -4.11
N GLU A 93 0.17 -8.56 -4.33
CA GLU A 93 -0.73 -8.05 -5.39
C GLU A 93 -0.35 -8.64 -6.75
N SER A 94 -1.35 -9.09 -7.52
CA SER A 94 -1.17 -9.93 -8.70
C SER A 94 -0.51 -9.24 -9.90
N ASP A 95 -0.45 -7.91 -9.92
CA ASP A 95 0.16 -7.10 -10.97
C ASP A 95 1.62 -6.70 -10.70
N ASP A 96 2.17 -7.07 -9.54
CA ASP A 96 3.56 -6.80 -9.14
C ASP A 96 4.48 -8.02 -9.34
N TYR A 97 5.77 -7.84 -9.03
CA TYR A 97 6.76 -8.93 -8.89
C TYR A 97 7.89 -8.53 -7.95
N CYS A 98 8.80 -9.43 -7.64
CA CYS A 98 9.86 -9.14 -6.66
C CYS A 98 11.13 -9.94 -6.91
N GLU A 99 12.23 -9.50 -6.28
CA GLU A 99 13.49 -10.21 -6.24
C GLU A 99 13.37 -11.53 -5.46
N GLN A 100 14.13 -12.53 -5.86
CA GLN A 100 14.13 -13.86 -5.25
C GLN A 100 14.47 -13.82 -3.75
N THR A 101 15.25 -12.87 -3.30
CA THR A 101 15.71 -12.73 -1.92
C THR A 101 14.80 -11.88 -1.05
N MET A 102 13.72 -11.31 -1.60
CA MET A 102 12.92 -10.31 -0.88
C MET A 102 12.31 -10.87 0.40
N LEU A 103 11.68 -12.05 0.34
CA LEU A 103 11.02 -12.63 1.51
C LEU A 103 12.02 -12.97 2.61
N GLU A 104 13.17 -13.54 2.26
CA GLU A 104 14.24 -13.87 3.21
C GLU A 104 14.75 -12.61 3.91
N ARG A 105 15.07 -11.55 3.16
CA ARG A 105 15.56 -10.28 3.68
C ARG A 105 14.53 -9.62 4.61
N LEU A 106 13.26 -9.68 4.25
CA LEU A 106 12.17 -9.14 5.07
C LEU A 106 11.99 -9.96 6.36
N VAL A 107 12.00 -11.30 6.29
CA VAL A 107 11.85 -12.17 7.47
C VAL A 107 13.02 -12.00 8.42
N ASP A 108 14.26 -11.99 7.92
CA ASP A 108 15.45 -11.75 8.75
C ASP A 108 15.37 -10.41 9.50
N THR A 109 14.97 -9.35 8.76
CA THR A 109 14.81 -8.01 9.34
C THR A 109 13.67 -7.97 10.36
N TYR A 110 12.55 -8.62 10.07
CA TYR A 110 11.37 -8.72 10.94
C TYR A 110 11.70 -9.43 12.26
N VAL A 111 12.35 -10.59 12.18
CA VAL A 111 12.71 -11.39 13.37
C VAL A 111 13.78 -10.69 14.20
N LYS A 112 14.85 -10.20 13.56
CA LYS A 112 15.98 -9.52 14.22
C LYS A 112 15.53 -8.30 15.04
N ASN A 113 14.55 -7.54 14.56
CA ASN A 113 14.11 -6.30 15.19
C ASN A 113 12.78 -6.46 15.95
N HIS A 114 12.27 -7.69 16.13
CA HIS A 114 11.01 -7.96 16.81
C HIS A 114 9.87 -7.10 16.26
N CYS A 115 9.74 -7.08 14.93
CA CYS A 115 8.79 -6.21 14.25
C CYS A 115 7.37 -6.78 14.22
N VAL A 116 6.38 -5.89 14.07
CA VAL A 116 5.03 -6.22 13.61
C VAL A 116 4.85 -5.96 12.12
N LEU A 117 5.77 -5.19 11.51
CA LEU A 117 5.76 -4.80 10.11
C LEU A 117 7.20 -4.60 9.62
N ALA A 118 7.56 -5.21 8.52
CA ALA A 118 8.80 -4.95 7.79
C ALA A 118 8.50 -4.74 6.31
N PHE A 119 9.14 -3.77 5.66
CA PHE A 119 8.93 -3.48 4.25
C PHE A 119 10.24 -3.19 3.52
N ALA A 120 10.29 -3.49 2.24
CA ALA A 120 11.40 -3.14 1.34
C ALA A 120 11.03 -1.90 0.52
N ARG A 121 12.03 -1.22 -0.02
CA ARG A 121 11.80 -0.19 -1.03
C ARG A 121 11.31 -0.83 -2.33
N SER A 122 10.60 -0.04 -3.15
CA SER A 122 10.08 -0.52 -4.43
C SER A 122 10.76 0.19 -5.60
N GLN A 123 11.13 -0.59 -6.61
CA GLN A 123 11.40 -0.11 -7.95
C GLN A 123 10.06 0.08 -8.66
N VAL A 124 9.69 1.31 -8.98
CA VAL A 124 8.50 1.57 -9.79
C VAL A 124 8.81 1.26 -11.25
N VAL A 125 7.93 0.49 -11.88
CA VAL A 125 8.02 0.09 -13.29
C VAL A 125 6.73 0.46 -14.03
N ASN A 126 6.79 0.56 -15.36
CA ASN A 126 5.57 0.69 -16.18
C ASN A 126 4.92 -0.68 -16.43
N LEU A 127 3.80 -0.70 -17.17
CA LEU A 127 3.09 -1.95 -17.50
C LEU A 127 3.93 -2.95 -18.32
N LYS A 128 4.98 -2.49 -18.99
CA LYS A 128 5.93 -3.33 -19.73
C LYS A 128 7.10 -3.83 -18.88
N GLY A 129 7.16 -3.46 -17.58
CA GLY A 129 8.27 -3.79 -16.69
C GLY A 129 9.49 -2.86 -16.80
N GLU A 130 9.43 -1.79 -17.58
CA GLU A 130 10.53 -0.85 -17.72
C GLU A 130 10.67 0.01 -16.45
N LYS A 131 11.90 0.08 -15.91
CA LYS A 131 12.19 0.79 -14.66
C LYS A 131 12.03 2.30 -14.82
N LYS A 132 11.26 2.93 -13.92
CA LYS A 132 11.06 4.38 -13.86
C LYS A 132 11.92 5.02 -12.77
N TYR A 133 11.64 4.72 -11.51
CA TYR A 133 12.38 5.28 -10.37
C TYR A 133 12.25 4.36 -9.14
N ILE A 134 13.17 4.53 -8.18
CA ILE A 134 13.08 3.87 -6.89
C ILE A 134 12.25 4.74 -5.95
N ALA A 135 11.20 4.17 -5.39
CA ALA A 135 10.35 4.83 -4.40
C ALA A 135 11.05 4.93 -3.02
N GLN A 136 10.43 5.65 -2.09
CA GLN A 136 10.86 5.78 -0.68
C GLN A 136 12.35 6.18 -0.54
N ARG A 137 12.81 7.16 -1.32
CA ARG A 137 14.22 7.62 -1.37
C ARG A 137 14.78 8.12 -0.04
N MET A 138 13.91 8.40 0.96
CA MET A 138 14.32 8.80 2.30
C MET A 138 14.99 7.66 3.08
N PHE A 139 14.69 6.40 2.78
CA PHE A 139 15.29 5.23 3.44
C PHE A 139 16.56 4.79 2.70
N LYS A 140 17.71 5.34 3.11
CA LYS A 140 19.00 5.10 2.44
C LYS A 140 19.77 3.89 2.99
N LYS A 141 19.39 3.39 4.15
CA LYS A 141 19.97 2.23 4.85
C LYS A 141 18.84 1.47 5.57
N ASP A 142 19.12 0.26 5.99
CA ASP A 142 18.20 -0.51 6.81
C ASP A 142 18.04 0.18 8.17
N GLU A 143 16.80 0.40 8.57
CA GLU A 143 16.46 1.09 9.82
C GLU A 143 15.22 0.43 10.45
N HIS A 144 15.08 0.61 11.76
CA HIS A 144 13.88 0.21 12.48
C HIS A 144 13.49 1.27 13.51
N TRP A 145 12.22 1.28 13.90
CA TRP A 145 11.65 2.24 14.82
C TRP A 145 10.57 1.59 15.67
N ASP A 146 10.32 2.15 16.85
CA ASP A 146 9.04 2.03 17.51
C ASP A 146 7.93 2.50 16.56
N GLY A 147 6.82 1.76 16.51
CA GLY A 147 5.79 2.02 15.51
C GLY A 147 5.09 3.37 15.68
N VAL A 148 4.89 3.84 16.92
CA VAL A 148 4.31 5.19 17.17
C VAL A 148 5.26 6.27 16.66
N HIS A 149 6.58 6.09 16.86
CA HIS A 149 7.58 6.99 16.28
C HIS A 149 7.53 6.97 14.74
N PHE A 150 7.46 5.78 14.13
CA PHE A 150 7.33 5.64 12.67
C PHE A 150 6.08 6.34 12.14
N ILE A 151 4.91 6.14 12.78
CA ILE A 151 3.67 6.82 12.44
C ILE A 151 3.87 8.34 12.44
N LYS A 152 4.32 8.91 13.58
CA LYS A 152 4.48 10.36 13.75
C LYS A 152 5.48 10.97 12.76
N LYS A 153 6.56 10.26 12.44
CA LYS A 153 7.63 10.77 11.57
C LYS A 153 7.32 10.62 10.08
N TYR A 154 6.69 9.51 9.70
CA TYR A 154 6.55 9.14 8.29
C TYR A 154 5.10 9.05 7.82
N LEU A 155 4.21 8.41 8.58
CA LEU A 155 2.85 8.16 8.11
C LEU A 155 1.90 9.37 8.29
N THR A 156 2.24 10.35 9.11
CA THR A 156 1.48 11.62 9.19
C THR A 156 1.69 12.53 7.97
N VAL A 157 2.74 12.30 7.20
CA VAL A 157 3.07 13.10 6.00
C VAL A 157 2.45 12.50 4.72
N GLY A 158 2.16 11.20 4.73
CA GLY A 158 1.59 10.44 3.63
C GLY A 158 1.84 8.95 3.81
N ASN A 159 1.15 8.11 3.05
CA ASN A 159 1.46 6.68 3.02
C ASN A 159 2.92 6.50 2.53
N ARG A 160 3.77 5.91 3.38
CA ARG A 160 5.17 5.62 3.04
C ARG A 160 5.42 4.16 2.75
N ILE A 161 4.42 3.32 2.94
CA ILE A 161 4.39 1.94 2.46
C ILE A 161 3.56 1.97 1.18
N TYR A 162 4.23 2.28 0.06
CA TYR A 162 3.56 2.59 -1.21
C TYR A 162 2.78 1.43 -1.81
N ASN A 163 3.10 0.20 -1.39
CA ASN A 163 2.57 -0.98 -2.04
C ASN A 163 2.60 -2.16 -1.07
N ALA A 164 1.49 -2.87 -0.93
CA ALA A 164 1.34 -4.00 -0.03
C ALA A 164 2.30 -5.15 -0.37
N SER A 165 2.61 -5.33 -1.66
CA SER A 165 3.54 -6.36 -2.13
C SER A 165 4.96 -6.21 -1.58
N SER A 166 5.32 -5.02 -1.09
CA SER A 166 6.66 -4.74 -0.57
C SER A 166 6.85 -5.09 0.90
N CYS A 167 5.82 -5.55 1.60
CA CYS A 167 5.88 -5.71 3.06
C CYS A 167 5.34 -7.05 3.56
N ILE A 168 5.85 -7.44 4.75
CA ILE A 168 5.34 -8.53 5.57
C ILE A 168 4.91 -7.97 6.92
N PHE A 169 3.93 -8.60 7.56
CA PHE A 169 3.41 -8.13 8.85
C PHE A 169 2.85 -9.28 9.70
N SER A 170 2.68 -9.00 10.99
CA SER A 170 2.10 -9.95 11.95
C SER A 170 0.64 -10.25 11.62
N LYS A 171 0.31 -11.54 11.45
CA LYS A 171 -1.09 -12.00 11.35
C LYS A 171 -1.89 -11.58 12.57
N GLN A 172 -1.33 -11.71 13.77
CA GLN A 172 -2.00 -11.33 15.01
C GLN A 172 -2.34 -9.83 15.03
N ALA A 173 -1.41 -8.98 14.55
CA ALA A 173 -1.64 -7.56 14.45
C ALA A 173 -2.73 -7.24 13.42
N ALA A 174 -2.75 -7.93 12.27
CA ALA A 174 -3.78 -7.77 11.25
C ALA A 174 -5.18 -8.16 11.74
N LEU A 175 -5.29 -9.25 12.51
CA LEU A 175 -6.57 -9.68 13.08
C LEU A 175 -7.10 -8.76 14.19
N LYS A 176 -6.22 -8.01 14.86
CA LYS A 176 -6.57 -6.99 15.87
C LYS A 176 -6.87 -5.62 15.27
N ALA A 177 -6.43 -5.36 14.03
CA ALA A 177 -6.67 -4.09 13.35
C ALA A 177 -8.17 -3.86 13.16
N ASP A 178 -8.61 -2.61 13.32
CA ASP A 178 -9.98 -2.22 13.04
C ASP A 178 -10.27 -2.41 11.54
N LYS A 179 -11.45 -2.97 11.26
CA LYS A 179 -11.90 -3.24 9.88
C LYS A 179 -12.31 -1.96 9.13
N VAL A 180 -12.16 -0.80 9.74
CA VAL A 180 -12.49 0.48 9.12
C VAL A 180 -11.75 0.71 7.80
N PHE A 181 -10.54 0.15 7.63
CA PHE A 181 -9.78 0.23 6.38
C PHE A 181 -10.55 -0.33 5.17
N MET A 182 -11.45 -1.29 5.38
CA MET A 182 -12.27 -1.89 4.31
C MET A 182 -13.36 -0.95 3.76
N GLN A 183 -13.66 0.15 4.45
CA GLN A 183 -14.63 1.16 4.02
C GLN A 183 -14.04 2.15 3.02
N TYR A 184 -12.72 2.16 2.87
CA TYR A 184 -12.00 3.03 1.95
C TYR A 184 -11.81 2.34 0.60
N LYS A 185 -11.77 3.12 -0.47
CA LYS A 185 -11.48 2.63 -1.81
C LYS A 185 -9.98 2.70 -2.13
N GLU A 186 -9.34 3.81 -1.72
CA GLU A 186 -7.98 4.16 -2.14
C GLU A 186 -6.98 4.24 -0.99
N CYS A 187 -7.39 4.74 0.18
CA CYS A 187 -6.50 4.98 1.32
C CYS A 187 -6.63 3.91 2.42
N GLY A 188 -7.33 2.80 2.15
CA GLY A 188 -7.54 1.76 3.13
C GLY A 188 -6.24 1.09 3.59
N ASP A 189 -5.30 0.90 2.68
CA ASP A 189 -3.96 0.40 3.00
C ASP A 189 -3.24 1.33 3.99
N TRP A 190 -3.36 2.65 3.84
CA TRP A 190 -2.74 3.59 4.76
C TRP A 190 -3.32 3.49 6.17
N ILE A 191 -4.66 3.41 6.32
CA ILE A 191 -5.31 3.14 7.61
C ILE A 191 -4.82 1.81 8.18
N PHE A 192 -4.77 0.75 7.35
CA PHE A 192 -4.30 -0.55 7.77
C PHE A 192 -2.85 -0.50 8.30
N TRP A 193 -1.94 0.18 7.60
CA TRP A 193 -0.56 0.33 8.08
C TRP A 193 -0.45 1.11 9.39
N LEU A 194 -1.31 2.11 9.61
CA LEU A 194 -1.39 2.81 10.89
C LEU A 194 -1.81 1.87 12.02
N GLU A 195 -2.84 1.05 11.80
CA GLU A 195 -3.34 0.07 12.76
C GLU A 195 -2.31 -1.06 13.04
N ILE A 196 -1.52 -1.48 12.07
CA ILE A 196 -0.44 -2.44 12.31
C ILE A 196 0.72 -1.79 13.06
N ALA A 197 1.21 -0.65 12.57
CA ALA A 197 2.39 -0.01 13.12
C ALA A 197 2.24 0.40 14.59
N CYS A 198 1.03 0.80 15.04
CA CYS A 198 0.82 1.17 16.45
C CYS A 198 0.97 -0.01 17.43
N GLN A 199 1.05 -1.26 16.95
CA GLN A 199 1.13 -2.45 17.78
C GLN A 199 2.56 -2.94 18.07
N GLY A 200 3.61 -2.33 17.49
CA GLY A 200 4.99 -2.76 17.73
C GLY A 200 5.99 -2.10 16.77
N ASN A 201 7.18 -2.70 16.65
CA ASN A 201 8.26 -2.14 15.86
C ASN A 201 8.01 -2.27 14.34
N VAL A 202 8.52 -1.28 13.60
CA VAL A 202 8.49 -1.24 12.13
C VAL A 202 9.92 -1.17 11.62
N ALA A 203 10.25 -1.94 10.58
CA ALA A 203 11.56 -1.89 9.95
C ALA A 203 11.48 -1.70 8.44
N VAL A 204 12.55 -1.16 7.86
CA VAL A 204 12.72 -1.03 6.42
C VAL A 204 14.00 -1.72 5.97
N VAL A 205 13.90 -2.43 4.83
CA VAL A 205 15.01 -2.90 4.02
C VAL A 205 15.23 -1.89 2.91
N SER A 206 16.40 -1.27 2.89
CA SER A 206 16.72 -0.16 1.97
C SER A 206 16.96 -0.60 0.52
N GLU A 207 17.13 -1.88 0.27
CA GLU A 207 17.22 -2.44 -1.07
C GLU A 207 15.86 -2.40 -1.78
N PRO A 208 15.81 -2.04 -3.07
CA PRO A 208 14.56 -2.05 -3.85
C PRO A 208 14.27 -3.48 -4.34
N LEU A 209 13.66 -4.30 -3.48
CA LEU A 209 13.41 -5.71 -3.73
C LEU A 209 12.02 -6.02 -4.31
N ASN A 210 11.13 -5.05 -4.29
CA ASN A 210 9.79 -5.14 -4.87
C ASN A 210 9.71 -4.31 -6.16
N TYR A 211 9.01 -4.80 -7.16
CA TYR A 211 8.73 -4.11 -8.42
C TYR A 211 7.25 -3.74 -8.46
N PHE A 212 6.98 -2.45 -8.31
CA PHE A 212 5.64 -1.89 -8.28
C PHE A 212 5.21 -1.38 -9.65
N ARG A 213 4.22 -2.02 -10.28
CA ARG A 213 3.70 -1.59 -11.57
C ARG A 213 2.79 -0.36 -11.43
N ARG A 214 3.07 0.63 -12.28
CA ARG A 214 2.22 1.81 -12.41
C ARG A 214 2.05 2.22 -13.85
N GLY A 215 0.80 2.37 -14.27
CA GLY A 215 0.43 2.91 -15.58
C GLY A 215 -0.54 4.09 -15.43
N ASP A 216 -0.79 4.81 -16.51
CA ASP A 216 -1.71 5.95 -16.52
C ASP A 216 -3.18 5.51 -16.35
N GLU A 217 -3.48 4.24 -16.61
CA GLU A 217 -4.82 3.64 -16.46
C GLU A 217 -5.01 2.88 -15.14
N THR A 218 -4.07 2.95 -14.20
CA THR A 218 -4.18 2.26 -12.91
C THR A 218 -5.32 2.84 -12.06
N CYS A 219 -5.84 2.02 -11.13
CA CYS A 219 -6.86 2.45 -10.17
C CYS A 219 -6.47 3.74 -9.46
N THR A 220 -5.23 3.87 -8.99
CA THR A 220 -4.71 5.08 -8.32
C THR A 220 -4.76 6.32 -9.21
N SER A 221 -4.47 6.20 -10.52
CA SER A 221 -4.53 7.34 -11.44
C SER A 221 -5.95 7.82 -11.64
N LYS A 222 -6.88 6.90 -11.87
CA LYS A 222 -8.32 7.18 -11.98
C LYS A 222 -8.88 7.79 -10.70
N ALA A 223 -8.51 7.25 -9.55
CA ALA A 223 -8.91 7.72 -8.23
C ALA A 223 -8.39 9.13 -7.90
N THR A 224 -7.20 9.47 -8.37
CA THR A 224 -6.67 10.84 -8.25
C THR A 224 -7.50 11.82 -9.05
N LEU A 225 -7.81 11.50 -10.31
CA LEU A 225 -8.63 12.34 -11.18
C LEU A 225 -10.06 12.51 -10.66
N SER A 226 -10.65 11.48 -10.07
CA SER A 226 -12.00 11.55 -9.45
C SER A 226 -12.04 12.28 -8.11
N GLY A 227 -10.89 12.76 -7.58
CA GLY A 227 -10.79 13.41 -6.28
C GLY A 227 -10.93 12.48 -5.07
N GLN A 228 -11.17 11.17 -5.29
CA GLN A 228 -11.40 10.21 -4.21
C GLN A 228 -10.21 10.12 -3.25
N VAL A 229 -8.99 10.13 -3.78
CA VAL A 229 -7.76 10.14 -2.96
C VAL A 229 -7.74 11.34 -2.00
N ASP A 230 -8.06 12.55 -2.48
CA ASP A 230 -8.01 13.74 -1.62
C ASP A 230 -9.17 13.79 -0.62
N ILE A 231 -10.33 13.21 -0.96
CA ILE A 231 -11.47 13.06 -0.04
C ILE A 231 -11.12 12.07 1.09
N GLU A 232 -10.56 10.91 0.75
CA GLU A 232 -10.17 9.90 1.74
C GLU A 232 -8.95 10.33 2.56
N ASP A 233 -8.02 11.09 1.98
CA ASP A 233 -6.89 11.71 2.66
C ASP A 233 -7.34 12.55 3.88
N TYR A 234 -8.46 13.30 3.75
CA TYR A 234 -9.06 14.00 4.88
C TYR A 234 -9.46 13.03 6.01
N SER A 235 -10.04 11.90 5.66
CA SER A 235 -10.49 10.90 6.64
C SER A 235 -9.30 10.26 7.37
N VAL A 236 -8.21 9.95 6.64
CA VAL A 236 -6.96 9.47 7.25
C VAL A 236 -6.36 10.51 8.19
N MET A 237 -6.35 11.79 7.78
CA MET A 237 -5.84 12.87 8.64
C MET A 237 -6.71 13.06 9.89
N SER A 238 -8.02 12.91 9.78
CA SER A 238 -8.94 12.96 10.92
C SER A 238 -8.68 11.81 11.87
N PHE A 239 -8.53 10.59 11.36
CA PHE A 239 -8.16 9.41 12.14
C PHE A 239 -6.83 9.62 12.90
N LEU A 240 -5.79 10.10 12.23
CA LEU A 240 -4.49 10.41 12.85
C LEU A 240 -4.62 11.45 13.98
N ARG A 241 -5.50 12.44 13.80
CA ARG A 241 -5.75 13.48 14.81
C ARG A 241 -6.49 12.91 16.02
N GLU A 242 -7.52 12.11 15.82
CA GLU A 242 -8.29 11.44 16.87
C GLU A 242 -7.43 10.50 17.72
N LYS A 243 -6.51 9.77 17.07
CA LYS A 243 -5.53 8.92 17.75
C LYS A 243 -4.36 9.68 18.40
N GLY A 244 -4.30 11.00 18.28
CA GLY A 244 -3.24 11.84 18.87
C GLY A 244 -1.86 11.71 18.20
N TYR A 245 -1.81 11.20 16.97
CA TYR A 245 -0.56 11.08 16.20
C TYR A 245 -0.20 12.33 15.40
N LEU A 246 -1.20 13.15 15.05
CA LEU A 246 -1.04 14.29 14.17
C LEU A 246 -0.82 15.59 14.96
N SER A 247 0.35 16.22 14.81
CA SER A 247 0.61 17.52 15.40
C SER A 247 -0.18 18.64 14.70
N ARG A 248 -0.44 19.76 15.41
CA ARG A 248 -1.06 20.95 14.82
C ARG A 248 -0.29 21.47 13.61
N TYR A 249 1.04 21.39 13.66
CA TYR A 249 1.91 21.81 12.56
C TYR A 249 1.79 20.88 11.34
N ALA A 250 1.78 19.55 11.55
CA ALA A 250 1.58 18.60 10.45
C ALA A 250 0.20 18.75 9.79
N TRP A 251 -0.85 18.98 10.57
CA TRP A 251 -2.18 19.32 10.05
C TRP A 251 -2.15 20.60 9.21
N PHE A 252 -1.52 21.67 9.73
CA PHE A 252 -1.36 22.93 8.99
C PHE A 252 -0.66 22.73 7.64
N LEU A 253 0.47 22.00 7.61
CA LEU A 253 1.19 21.70 6.36
C LEU A 253 0.34 20.91 5.38
N LYS A 254 -0.46 19.98 5.88
CA LYS A 254 -1.37 19.19 5.03
C LYS A 254 -2.46 20.05 4.42
N CYS A 255 -3.11 20.88 5.21
CA CYS A 255 -4.12 21.82 4.73
C CYS A 255 -3.56 22.77 3.65
N LYS A 256 -2.35 23.32 3.88
CA LYS A 256 -1.65 24.15 2.90
C LYS A 256 -1.40 23.41 1.59
N ARG A 257 -0.97 22.13 1.66
CA ARG A 257 -0.73 21.30 0.49
C ARG A 257 -2.02 21.01 -0.28
N ILE A 258 -3.11 20.73 0.40
CA ILE A 258 -4.42 20.52 -0.25
C ILE A 258 -4.91 21.80 -0.92
N ALA A 259 -4.82 22.96 -0.26
CA ALA A 259 -5.13 24.23 -0.88
C ALA A 259 -4.31 24.49 -2.15
N TYR A 260 -3.02 24.14 -2.13
CA TYR A 260 -2.15 24.23 -3.31
C TYR A 260 -2.62 23.31 -4.45
N ARG A 261 -2.93 22.04 -4.16
CA ARG A 261 -3.46 21.08 -5.12
C ARG A 261 -4.74 21.59 -5.79
N ILE A 262 -5.68 22.04 -4.99
CA ILE A 262 -6.97 22.58 -5.45
C ILE A 262 -6.77 23.80 -6.36
N SER A 263 -5.78 24.66 -6.07
CA SER A 263 -5.60 25.94 -6.76
C SER A 263 -4.69 25.86 -7.99
N TYR A 264 -3.64 25.01 -7.96
CA TYR A 264 -2.51 25.13 -8.90
C TYR A 264 -2.11 23.83 -9.59
N GLU A 265 -2.50 22.64 -9.10
CA GLU A 265 -2.22 21.39 -9.82
C GLU A 265 -3.21 21.27 -11.00
N LYS A 266 -2.75 21.67 -12.20
CA LYS A 266 -3.53 21.53 -13.43
C LYS A 266 -3.83 20.04 -13.70
N ASN A 267 -5.03 19.77 -14.19
CA ASN A 267 -5.49 18.39 -14.54
C ASN A 267 -5.51 17.39 -13.37
N ARG A 268 -5.53 17.88 -12.12
CA ARG A 268 -5.63 16.96 -10.97
C ARG A 268 -7.04 16.37 -10.83
N TYR A 269 -8.04 17.10 -11.22
CA TYR A 269 -9.45 16.70 -11.15
C TYR A 269 -10.07 16.68 -12.54
N THR A 270 -11.03 15.78 -12.75
CA THR A 270 -11.70 15.62 -14.05
C THR A 270 -12.50 16.86 -14.44
N ASP A 271 -13.10 17.54 -13.45
CA ASP A 271 -13.97 18.71 -13.64
C ASP A 271 -14.09 19.53 -12.35
N ASP A 272 -14.75 20.68 -12.46
CA ASP A 272 -14.96 21.58 -11.34
C ASP A 272 -15.92 21.01 -10.27
N GLY A 273 -16.83 20.13 -10.62
CA GLY A 273 -17.71 19.46 -9.65
C GLY A 273 -16.96 18.52 -8.72
N VAL A 274 -15.96 17.79 -9.23
CA VAL A 274 -15.04 16.98 -8.42
C VAL A 274 -14.21 17.87 -7.49
N LYS A 275 -13.66 18.95 -8.03
CA LYS A 275 -12.91 19.94 -7.27
C LYS A 275 -13.75 20.53 -6.11
N GLN A 276 -15.00 20.84 -6.38
CA GLN A 276 -15.94 21.36 -5.39
C GLN A 276 -16.18 20.36 -4.24
N LYS A 277 -16.36 19.06 -4.54
CA LYS A 277 -16.50 18.01 -3.51
C LYS A 277 -15.28 17.92 -2.60
N VAL A 278 -14.07 18.04 -3.15
CA VAL A 278 -12.82 18.06 -2.36
C VAL A 278 -12.78 19.30 -1.47
N MET A 279 -13.15 20.48 -1.99
CA MET A 279 -13.21 21.73 -1.22
C MET A 279 -14.22 21.63 -0.06
N GLU A 280 -15.40 21.10 -0.31
CA GLU A 280 -16.44 20.85 0.71
C GLU A 280 -15.96 19.87 1.78
N ARG A 281 -15.29 18.81 1.39
CA ARG A 281 -14.75 17.82 2.35
C ARG A 281 -13.70 18.40 3.28
N TRP A 282 -12.77 19.21 2.75
CA TRP A 282 -11.67 19.80 3.52
C TRP A 282 -12.08 21.08 4.26
N HIS A 283 -13.05 21.80 3.76
CA HIS A 283 -13.60 23.02 4.37
C HIS A 283 -12.51 23.99 4.87
N LEU A 284 -11.51 24.26 3.98
CA LEU A 284 -10.34 25.04 4.36
C LEU A 284 -10.65 26.53 4.47
N PRO A 285 -10.25 27.21 5.58
CA PRO A 285 -10.27 28.66 5.67
C PRO A 285 -9.50 29.36 4.55
N ALA A 286 -9.97 30.54 4.15
CA ALA A 286 -9.42 31.30 3.01
C ALA A 286 -7.91 31.57 3.11
N TYR A 287 -7.37 31.74 4.31
CA TYR A 287 -5.93 31.99 4.49
C TYR A 287 -5.03 30.86 3.96
N TYR A 288 -5.51 29.59 3.91
CA TYR A 288 -4.74 28.50 3.31
C TYR A 288 -4.54 28.69 1.81
N TYR A 289 -5.52 29.23 1.11
CA TYR A 289 -5.42 29.53 -0.32
C TYR A 289 -4.47 30.70 -0.58
N VAL A 290 -4.44 31.69 0.31
CA VAL A 290 -3.44 32.78 0.26
C VAL A 290 -2.02 32.23 0.45
N LEU A 291 -1.81 31.36 1.44
CA LEU A 291 -0.50 30.68 1.65
C LEU A 291 -0.09 29.80 0.49
N ALA A 292 -1.03 29.14 -0.15
CA ALA A 292 -0.80 28.35 -1.37
C ALA A 292 -0.33 29.25 -2.52
N ARG A 293 -0.96 30.41 -2.69
CA ARG A 293 -0.58 31.41 -3.71
C ARG A 293 0.83 31.93 -3.49
N CYS A 294 1.20 32.30 -2.26
CA CYS A 294 2.56 32.73 -1.94
C CYS A 294 3.57 31.64 -2.31
N SER A 295 3.27 30.37 -1.97
CA SER A 295 4.17 29.25 -2.30
C SER A 295 4.32 29.03 -3.81
N HIS A 296 3.25 29.24 -4.59
CA HIS A 296 3.28 29.13 -6.04
C HIS A 296 4.14 30.21 -6.68
N VAL A 297 3.97 31.46 -6.29
CA VAL A 297 4.77 32.60 -6.75
C VAL A 297 6.27 32.38 -6.45
N PHE A 298 6.60 31.95 -5.23
CA PHE A 298 7.98 31.61 -4.87
C PHE A 298 8.56 30.48 -5.73
N HIS A 299 7.79 29.44 -6.00
CA HIS A 299 8.26 28.35 -6.85
C HIS A 299 8.55 28.80 -8.28
N ASP A 300 7.75 29.71 -8.84
CA ASP A 300 7.94 30.21 -10.23
C ASP A 300 9.06 31.25 -10.34
N LEU A 301 9.40 31.94 -9.24
CA LEU A 301 10.54 32.88 -9.20
C LEU A 301 11.91 32.20 -9.12
N PHE A 302 11.95 30.91 -8.74
CA PHE A 302 13.20 30.12 -8.58
C PHE A 302 13.30 28.93 -9.54
N LYS A 303 12.48 28.88 -10.59
CA LYS A 303 12.64 28.03 -11.77
C LYS A 303 13.48 28.72 -12.82
#